data_9e89f0fb92a3ddf3b1214b7b30048b05
#
_entry.id   9e89f0fb92a3ddf3b1214b7b30048b05
#
_cell.length_a   1.000
_cell.length_b   1.000
_cell.length_c   1.000
_cell.angle_alpha   90.00
_cell.angle_beta   90.00
_cell.angle_gamma   90.00
#
_symmetry.space_group_name_H-M   'P 1'
#
loop_
_entity.id
_entity.type
_entity.pdbx_description
1 polymer ?
#
loop_
_entity_poly.entity_id
_entity_poly.type
_entity_poly.pdbx_seq_one_letter_code
_entity_poly.pdbx_strand_id
1 'polypeptide(L)'
;MNSTISSAENPPEPHHNARFHAVSYFKFLRLAFRLATEGTWTFYVWMTVLFCVFLVGAHAWATQVAQGMIVTAMTDHVSWGLYIANFTFLVGLAAGGVMMVIPAYIYHDKDMHDTVIIGELLAIAAIVMCLMFVIADLGRPDRFWHMMPFIGKFNWPISMLTWDVIVLNGYLLLNLHICGYMLYKRFLGEKPDKRWYVPFVFLSIAWAI
;
A
#
# COMPACT_ATOMS: atom_id res chain seq x y z
N MET A 1 30.21 -7.03 56.53
CA MET A 1 30.88 -6.36 55.40
C MET A 1 31.01 -7.39 54.27
N ASN A 2 30.06 -7.48 53.40
CA ASN A 2 30.16 -8.28 52.18
C ASN A 2 29.59 -7.45 51.03
N SER A 3 30.48 -6.93 50.23
CA SER A 3 30.20 -6.18 49.01
C SER A 3 29.96 -7.18 47.88
N THR A 4 28.71 -7.42 47.52
CA THR A 4 28.33 -8.05 46.26
C THR A 4 28.45 -7.03 45.14
N ILE A 5 29.51 -7.15 44.36
CA ILE A 5 29.70 -6.42 43.11
C ILE A 5 28.69 -7.00 42.09
N SER A 6 27.69 -6.20 41.79
CA SER A 6 26.76 -6.45 40.68
C SER A 6 27.55 -6.42 39.39
N SER A 7 27.66 -7.56 38.72
CA SER A 7 28.15 -7.64 37.32
C SER A 7 27.22 -6.86 36.43
N ALA A 8 27.66 -5.70 35.96
CA ALA A 8 27.00 -4.93 34.93
C ALA A 8 26.99 -5.80 33.67
N GLU A 9 25.81 -6.26 33.30
CA GLU A 9 25.54 -6.98 32.07
C GLU A 9 25.76 -6.00 30.90
N ASN A 10 26.79 -6.26 30.12
CA ASN A 10 27.08 -5.44 28.93
C ASN A 10 25.88 -5.41 28.01
N PRO A 11 25.48 -4.23 27.47
CA PRO A 11 24.38 -4.16 26.50
C PRO A 11 24.74 -5.01 25.27
N PRO A 12 23.78 -5.79 24.73
CA PRO A 12 24.03 -6.68 23.60
C PRO A 12 24.51 -5.91 22.38
N GLU A 13 25.52 -6.46 21.70
CA GLU A 13 26.17 -5.85 20.55
C GLU A 13 25.17 -5.55 19.40
N PRO A 14 25.28 -4.39 18.71
CA PRO A 14 24.30 -3.94 17.72
C PRO A 14 24.12 -4.91 16.53
N HIS A 15 25.12 -5.70 16.19
CA HIS A 15 25.06 -6.68 15.08
C HIS A 15 24.21 -7.91 15.39
N HIS A 16 24.09 -8.33 16.65
CA HIS A 16 23.24 -9.45 17.04
C HIS A 16 21.77 -9.08 16.93
N ASN A 17 21.41 -7.84 17.29
CA ASN A 17 20.06 -7.32 17.21
C ASN A 17 19.56 -7.22 15.75
N ALA A 18 20.40 -6.79 14.81
CA ALA A 18 20.01 -6.64 13.41
C ALA A 18 19.67 -7.99 12.75
N ARG A 19 20.44 -9.05 13.03
CA ARG A 19 20.15 -10.41 12.53
C ARG A 19 18.87 -10.99 13.14
N PHE A 20 18.64 -10.76 14.42
CA PHE A 20 17.42 -11.19 15.11
C PHE A 20 16.18 -10.52 14.51
N HIS A 21 16.24 -9.20 14.27
CA HIS A 21 15.15 -8.46 13.64
C HIS A 21 14.90 -8.91 12.19
N ALA A 22 15.92 -9.20 11.40
CA ALA A 22 15.76 -9.70 10.04
C ALA A 22 15.07 -11.07 10.00
N VAL A 23 15.48 -12.00 10.85
CA VAL A 23 14.84 -13.33 10.97
C VAL A 23 13.39 -13.22 11.42
N SER A 24 13.10 -12.32 12.36
CA SER A 24 11.75 -12.07 12.84
C SER A 24 10.87 -11.42 11.77
N TYR A 25 11.42 -10.52 10.95
CA TYR A 25 10.71 -9.90 9.85
C TYR A 25 10.32 -10.92 8.76
N PHE A 26 11.23 -11.83 8.40
CA PHE A 26 10.91 -12.93 7.47
C PHE A 26 9.81 -13.87 8.02
N LYS A 27 9.84 -14.18 9.30
CA LYS A 27 8.78 -14.95 9.97
C LYS A 27 7.45 -14.22 9.93
N PHE A 28 7.46 -12.90 10.17
CA PHE A 28 6.29 -12.05 10.07
C PHE A 28 5.70 -12.06 8.64
N LEU A 29 6.52 -11.85 7.61
CA LEU A 29 6.04 -11.89 6.22
C LEU A 29 5.47 -13.26 5.83
N ARG A 30 6.13 -14.34 6.25
CA ARG A 30 5.61 -15.70 6.02
C ARG A 30 4.27 -15.92 6.73
N LEU A 31 4.13 -15.46 7.97
CA LEU A 31 2.88 -15.55 8.70
C LEU A 31 1.77 -14.70 8.04
N ALA A 32 2.08 -13.47 7.65
CA ALA A 32 1.14 -12.58 6.96
C ALA A 32 0.65 -13.22 5.64
N PHE A 33 1.56 -13.76 4.84
CA PHE A 33 1.22 -14.47 3.61
C PHE A 33 0.38 -15.72 3.88
N ARG A 34 0.73 -16.49 4.89
CA ARG A 34 -0.01 -17.68 5.30
C ARG A 34 -1.45 -17.33 5.71
N LEU A 35 -1.61 -16.31 6.57
CA LEU A 35 -2.93 -15.83 7.01
C LEU A 35 -3.77 -15.29 5.85
N ALA A 36 -3.13 -14.66 4.85
CA ALA A 36 -3.81 -14.17 3.65
C ALA A 36 -4.24 -15.29 2.69
N THR A 37 -3.61 -16.46 2.76
CA THR A 37 -3.89 -17.59 1.85
C THR A 37 -4.65 -18.73 2.50
N GLU A 38 -4.65 -18.83 3.84
CA GLU A 38 -5.39 -19.86 4.58
C GLU A 38 -6.80 -19.36 4.89
N GLY A 39 -7.81 -20.12 4.43
CA GLY A 39 -9.21 -19.78 4.65
C GLY A 39 -10.11 -21.00 4.64
N THR A 40 -11.39 -20.78 4.88
CA THR A 40 -12.45 -21.79 4.82
C THR A 40 -12.73 -22.16 3.35
N TRP A 41 -13.44 -23.26 3.09
CA TRP A 41 -13.86 -23.64 1.75
C TRP A 41 -14.55 -22.49 0.99
N THR A 42 -15.39 -21.73 1.66
CA THR A 42 -16.06 -20.55 1.09
C THR A 42 -15.06 -19.48 0.60
N PHE A 43 -13.95 -19.28 1.33
CA PHE A 43 -12.88 -18.38 0.92
C PHE A 43 -12.25 -18.82 -0.41
N TYR A 44 -11.94 -20.12 -0.56
CA TYR A 44 -11.34 -20.62 -1.80
C TYR A 44 -12.30 -20.54 -2.99
N VAL A 45 -13.60 -20.78 -2.77
CA VAL A 45 -14.63 -20.60 -3.81
C VAL A 45 -14.66 -19.14 -4.27
N TRP A 46 -14.70 -18.18 -3.34
CA TRP A 46 -14.66 -16.75 -3.67
C TRP A 46 -13.37 -16.36 -4.40
N MET A 47 -12.23 -16.83 -3.93
CA MET A 47 -10.94 -16.56 -4.58
C MET A 47 -10.90 -17.13 -6.01
N THR A 48 -11.48 -18.30 -6.23
CA THR A 48 -11.58 -18.90 -7.57
C THR A 48 -12.46 -18.07 -8.49
N VAL A 49 -13.64 -17.62 -8.02
CA VAL A 49 -14.55 -16.75 -8.79
C VAL A 49 -13.83 -15.44 -9.15
N LEU A 50 -13.22 -14.79 -8.18
CA LEU A 50 -12.47 -13.53 -8.41
C LEU A 50 -11.30 -13.75 -9.39
N PHE A 51 -10.60 -14.86 -9.30
CA PHE A 51 -9.53 -15.21 -10.22
C PHE A 51 -10.04 -15.45 -11.65
N CYS A 52 -11.18 -16.11 -11.82
CA CYS A 52 -11.81 -16.23 -13.15
C CYS A 52 -12.21 -14.88 -13.73
N VAL A 53 -12.81 -14.00 -12.94
CA VAL A 53 -13.14 -12.62 -13.36
C VAL A 53 -11.85 -11.85 -13.74
N PHE A 54 -10.81 -11.98 -12.94
CA PHE A 54 -9.51 -11.39 -13.25
C PHE A 54 -8.94 -11.89 -14.58
N LEU A 55 -9.02 -13.20 -14.87
CA LEU A 55 -8.55 -13.76 -16.15
C LEU A 55 -9.32 -13.21 -17.36
N VAL A 56 -10.63 -13.03 -17.23
CA VAL A 56 -11.44 -12.39 -18.28
C VAL A 56 -11.00 -10.95 -18.51
N GLY A 57 -10.80 -10.18 -17.42
CA GLY A 57 -10.30 -8.81 -17.50
C GLY A 57 -8.89 -8.74 -18.08
N ALA A 58 -8.00 -9.63 -17.68
CA ALA A 58 -6.63 -9.71 -18.23
C ALA A 58 -6.62 -10.03 -19.73
N HIS A 59 -7.49 -10.92 -20.19
CA HIS A 59 -7.65 -11.23 -21.62
C HIS A 59 -8.16 -10.01 -22.40
N ALA A 60 -9.17 -9.31 -21.88
CA ALA A 60 -9.68 -8.09 -22.50
C ALA A 60 -8.60 -7.01 -22.58
N TRP A 61 -7.82 -6.83 -21.51
CA TRP A 61 -6.71 -5.88 -21.48
C TRP A 61 -5.59 -6.29 -22.46
N ALA A 62 -5.25 -7.56 -22.56
CA ALA A 62 -4.28 -8.05 -23.55
C ALA A 62 -4.73 -7.74 -24.99
N THR A 63 -6.02 -7.86 -25.28
CA THR A 63 -6.60 -7.48 -26.58
C THR A 63 -6.47 -5.97 -26.83
N GLN A 64 -6.74 -5.15 -25.81
CA GLN A 64 -6.56 -3.70 -25.87
C GLN A 64 -5.10 -3.32 -26.13
N VAL A 65 -4.14 -3.97 -25.47
CA VAL A 65 -2.71 -3.72 -25.70
C VAL A 65 -2.29 -4.09 -27.13
N ALA A 66 -2.84 -5.17 -27.67
CA ALA A 66 -2.52 -5.65 -29.03
C ALA A 66 -3.15 -4.79 -30.13
N GLN A 67 -4.40 -4.35 -29.94
CA GLN A 67 -5.18 -3.62 -30.96
C GLN A 67 -5.22 -2.10 -30.73
N GLY A 68 -4.76 -1.64 -29.59
CA GLY A 68 -4.79 -0.23 -29.19
C GLY A 68 -6.09 0.17 -28.50
N MET A 69 -6.15 1.42 -28.06
CA MET A 69 -7.29 1.98 -27.30
C MET A 69 -8.60 2.07 -28.11
N ILE A 70 -8.56 1.87 -29.42
CA ILE A 70 -9.73 1.92 -30.30
C ILE A 70 -10.81 0.90 -29.90
N VAL A 71 -10.42 -0.24 -29.31
CA VAL A 71 -11.35 -1.28 -28.86
C VAL A 71 -12.16 -0.86 -27.62
N THR A 72 -11.76 0.19 -26.93
CA THR A 72 -12.46 0.70 -25.74
C THR A 72 -13.56 1.70 -26.08
N ALA A 73 -13.76 2.03 -27.35
CA ALA A 73 -14.66 3.08 -27.84
C ALA A 73 -14.40 4.49 -27.25
N MET A 74 -13.24 4.71 -26.63
CA MET A 74 -12.81 6.06 -26.26
C MET A 74 -12.44 6.86 -27.49
N THR A 75 -12.78 8.14 -27.49
CA THR A 75 -12.55 9.08 -28.58
C THR A 75 -11.93 10.37 -28.06
N ASP A 76 -11.46 11.24 -28.94
CA ASP A 76 -10.95 12.57 -28.54
C ASP A 76 -12.00 13.42 -27.80
N HIS A 77 -13.29 13.16 -28.01
CA HIS A 77 -14.39 13.82 -27.31
C HIS A 77 -14.72 13.15 -25.96
N VAL A 78 -14.46 11.86 -25.83
CA VAL A 78 -14.69 11.07 -24.62
C VAL A 78 -13.37 10.39 -24.27
N SER A 79 -12.43 11.18 -23.79
CA SER A 79 -11.07 10.74 -23.44
C SER A 79 -11.01 10.07 -22.07
N TRP A 80 -11.99 10.32 -21.21
CA TRP A 80 -12.07 9.74 -19.86
C TRP A 80 -13.20 8.70 -19.83
N GLY A 81 -12.80 7.45 -19.84
CA GLY A 81 -13.70 6.31 -19.78
C GLY A 81 -13.82 5.71 -18.39
N LEU A 82 -14.25 4.44 -18.35
CA LEU A 82 -14.49 3.69 -17.10
C LEU A 82 -13.22 3.54 -16.25
N TYR A 83 -12.03 3.49 -16.87
CA TYR A 83 -10.76 3.37 -16.13
C TYR A 83 -10.52 4.57 -15.22
N ILE A 84 -10.67 5.78 -15.75
CA ILE A 84 -10.48 7.01 -14.97
C ILE A 84 -11.60 7.20 -13.94
N ALA A 85 -12.85 6.80 -14.25
CA ALA A 85 -13.94 6.83 -13.28
C ALA A 85 -13.65 5.91 -12.08
N ASN A 86 -13.20 4.69 -12.32
CA ASN A 86 -12.81 3.77 -11.26
C ASN A 86 -11.56 4.24 -10.50
N PHE A 87 -10.58 4.79 -11.20
CA PHE A 87 -9.42 5.42 -10.58
C PHE A 87 -9.85 6.50 -9.57
N THR A 88 -10.68 7.45 -10.00
CA THR A 88 -11.17 8.53 -9.12
C THR A 88 -11.94 8.01 -7.92
N PHE A 89 -12.80 7.00 -8.12
CA PHE A 89 -13.54 6.35 -7.04
C PHE A 89 -12.58 5.71 -6.01
N LEU A 90 -11.56 5.00 -6.48
CA LEU A 90 -10.58 4.33 -5.61
C LEU A 90 -9.67 5.31 -4.88
N VAL A 91 -9.33 6.45 -5.49
CA VAL A 91 -8.63 7.54 -4.79
C VAL A 91 -9.48 8.05 -3.63
N GLY A 92 -10.79 8.27 -3.86
CA GLY A 92 -11.72 8.65 -2.80
C GLY A 92 -11.83 7.61 -1.69
N LEU A 93 -11.85 6.33 -2.06
CA LEU A 93 -11.87 5.22 -1.09
C LEU A 93 -10.60 5.16 -0.25
N ALA A 94 -9.43 5.36 -0.87
CA ALA A 94 -8.15 5.42 -0.17
C ALA A 94 -8.08 6.59 0.80
N ALA A 95 -8.52 7.78 0.36
CA ALA A 95 -8.60 8.96 1.23
C ALA A 95 -9.54 8.74 2.41
N GLY A 96 -10.71 8.13 2.18
CA GLY A 96 -11.66 7.75 3.24
C GLY A 96 -11.05 6.79 4.27
N GLY A 97 -10.27 5.81 3.83
CA GLY A 97 -9.54 4.88 4.72
C GLY A 97 -8.58 5.61 5.66
N VAL A 98 -7.83 6.58 5.15
CA VAL A 98 -6.90 7.39 5.96
C VAL A 98 -7.63 8.38 6.87
N MET A 99 -8.79 8.90 6.48
CA MET A 99 -9.57 9.76 7.37
C MET A 99 -9.97 9.08 8.69
N MET A 100 -10.09 7.74 8.71
CA MET A 100 -10.32 6.97 9.94
C MET A 100 -9.14 7.02 10.92
N VAL A 101 -7.95 7.39 10.46
CA VAL A 101 -6.74 7.54 11.26
C VAL A 101 -6.87 8.72 12.24
N ILE A 102 -7.58 9.79 11.85
CA ILE A 102 -7.75 11.01 12.65
C ILE A 102 -8.41 10.72 14.01
N PRO A 103 -9.60 10.10 14.10
CA PRO A 103 -10.21 9.83 15.40
C PRO A 103 -9.39 8.88 16.27
N ALA A 104 -8.73 7.90 15.69
CA ALA A 104 -7.96 6.93 16.44
C ALA A 104 -6.67 7.49 17.06
N TYR A 105 -5.89 8.23 16.27
CA TYR A 105 -4.56 8.68 16.70
C TYR A 105 -4.56 10.09 17.30
N ILE A 106 -5.46 10.98 16.86
CA ILE A 106 -5.54 12.34 17.36
C ILE A 106 -6.44 12.39 18.61
N TYR A 107 -7.62 11.78 18.55
CA TYR A 107 -8.55 11.77 19.70
C TYR A 107 -8.32 10.62 20.69
N HIS A 108 -7.38 9.71 20.38
CA HIS A 108 -7.01 8.57 21.24
C HIS A 108 -8.18 7.64 21.58
N ASP A 109 -9.12 7.49 20.67
CA ASP A 109 -10.25 6.59 20.84
C ASP A 109 -9.76 5.13 20.71
N LYS A 110 -9.95 4.35 21.80
CA LYS A 110 -9.47 2.97 21.89
C LYS A 110 -10.26 2.02 21.00
N ASP A 111 -11.54 2.28 20.82
CA ASP A 111 -12.43 1.42 20.04
C ASP A 111 -12.14 1.57 18.52
N MET A 112 -11.68 2.75 18.12
CA MET A 112 -11.28 3.02 16.74
C MET A 112 -9.90 2.48 16.37
N HIS A 113 -9.05 2.18 17.36
CA HIS A 113 -7.66 1.78 17.11
C HIS A 113 -7.52 0.43 16.36
N ASP A 114 -8.42 -0.53 16.58
CA ASP A 114 -8.42 -1.81 15.86
C ASP A 114 -9.03 -1.67 14.45
N THR A 115 -9.99 -0.77 14.30
CA THR A 115 -10.67 -0.50 13.02
C THR A 115 -9.75 0.25 12.04
N VAL A 116 -8.87 1.11 12.54
CA VAL A 116 -7.92 1.89 11.71
C VAL A 116 -7.01 1.01 10.89
N ILE A 117 -6.50 -0.09 11.46
CA ILE A 117 -5.61 -1.01 10.72
C ILE A 117 -6.33 -1.58 9.49
N ILE A 118 -7.63 -1.87 9.61
CA ILE A 118 -8.44 -2.35 8.48
C ILE A 118 -8.61 -1.23 7.44
N GLY A 119 -8.86 0.00 7.88
CA GLY A 119 -8.95 1.17 7.01
C GLY A 119 -7.66 1.45 6.24
N GLU A 120 -6.50 1.36 6.91
CA GLU A 120 -5.18 1.51 6.27
C GLU A 120 -4.89 0.38 5.25
N LEU A 121 -5.24 -0.87 5.57
CA LEU A 121 -5.12 -1.99 4.62
C LEU A 121 -6.02 -1.80 3.40
N LEU A 122 -7.25 -1.31 3.61
CA LEU A 122 -8.16 -0.97 2.53
C LEU A 122 -7.61 0.15 1.66
N ALA A 123 -7.03 1.20 2.27
CA ALA A 123 -6.38 2.29 1.56
C ALA A 123 -5.21 1.79 0.69
N ILE A 124 -4.35 0.92 1.23
CA ILE A 124 -3.25 0.30 0.48
C ILE A 124 -3.79 -0.48 -0.73
N ALA A 125 -4.82 -1.32 -0.53
CA ALA A 125 -5.43 -2.08 -1.61
C ALA A 125 -6.04 -1.17 -2.68
N ALA A 126 -6.74 -0.11 -2.27
CA ALA A 126 -7.31 0.88 -3.18
C ALA A 126 -6.24 1.61 -4.00
N ILE A 127 -5.13 2.02 -3.38
CA ILE A 127 -4.02 2.69 -4.10
C ILE A 127 -3.37 1.73 -5.11
N VAL A 128 -3.14 0.48 -4.75
CA VAL A 128 -2.61 -0.52 -5.69
C VAL A 128 -3.54 -0.68 -6.88
N MET A 129 -4.85 -0.75 -6.66
CA MET A 129 -5.84 -0.80 -7.74
C MET A 129 -5.86 0.50 -8.57
N CYS A 130 -5.68 1.68 -7.96
CA CYS A 130 -5.52 2.95 -8.67
C CYS A 130 -4.35 2.87 -9.66
N LEU A 131 -3.18 2.42 -9.21
CA LEU A 131 -2.00 2.27 -10.05
C LEU A 131 -2.24 1.29 -11.20
N MET A 132 -2.97 0.20 -10.96
CA MET A 132 -3.34 -0.75 -12.01
C MET A 132 -4.28 -0.12 -13.06
N PHE A 133 -5.26 0.70 -12.63
CA PHE A 133 -6.13 1.43 -13.57
C PHE A 133 -5.38 2.46 -14.39
N VAL A 134 -4.41 3.17 -13.81
CA VAL A 134 -3.51 4.06 -14.56
C VAL A 134 -2.75 3.28 -15.63
N ILE A 135 -2.18 2.11 -15.29
CA ILE A 135 -1.45 1.26 -16.25
C ILE A 135 -2.39 0.73 -17.34
N ALA A 136 -3.63 0.38 -16.98
CA ALA A 136 -4.63 -0.11 -17.93
C ALA A 136 -5.08 0.98 -18.91
N ASP A 137 -5.15 2.24 -18.46
CA ASP A 137 -5.52 3.40 -19.28
C ASP A 137 -4.36 3.90 -20.17
N LEU A 138 -3.13 3.49 -19.91
CA LEU A 138 -2.00 3.78 -20.77
C LEU A 138 -2.16 3.05 -22.11
N GLY A 139 -2.26 3.80 -23.20
CA GLY A 139 -2.36 3.23 -24.52
C GLY A 139 -1.16 2.35 -24.91
N ARG A 140 0.00 2.61 -24.30
CA ARG A 140 1.25 1.86 -24.52
C ARG A 140 1.96 1.58 -23.20
N PRO A 141 1.48 0.58 -22.45
CA PRO A 141 2.05 0.23 -21.13
C PRO A 141 3.51 -0.28 -21.23
N ASP A 142 3.92 -0.78 -22.40
CA ASP A 142 5.31 -1.16 -22.71
C ASP A 142 6.31 0.00 -22.55
N ARG A 143 5.81 1.25 -22.60
CA ARG A 143 6.64 2.46 -22.46
C ARG A 143 6.54 3.13 -21.08
N PHE A 144 5.93 2.48 -20.12
CA PHE A 144 5.74 3.10 -18.79
C PHE A 144 7.07 3.51 -18.13
N TRP A 145 8.16 2.84 -18.44
CA TRP A 145 9.50 3.17 -17.95
C TRP A 145 10.00 4.56 -18.40
N HIS A 146 9.41 5.16 -19.44
CA HIS A 146 9.69 6.55 -19.84
C HIS A 146 9.27 7.57 -18.78
N MET A 147 8.35 7.20 -17.87
CA MET A 147 7.93 8.03 -16.76
C MET A 147 8.87 7.94 -15.54
N MET A 148 9.82 6.99 -15.55
CA MET A 148 10.75 6.87 -14.42
C MET A 148 11.77 8.00 -14.45
N PRO A 149 11.99 8.69 -13.30
CA PRO A 149 13.06 9.67 -13.18
C PRO A 149 14.40 8.99 -13.50
N PHE A 150 15.29 9.71 -14.18
CA PHE A 150 16.63 9.29 -14.63
C PHE A 150 16.69 8.38 -15.87
N ILE A 151 15.64 7.62 -16.20
CA ILE A 151 15.61 6.72 -17.37
C ILE A 151 14.84 7.37 -18.52
N GLY A 152 13.76 8.07 -18.21
CA GLY A 152 12.88 8.74 -19.17
C GLY A 152 12.81 10.25 -18.99
N LYS A 153 11.88 10.89 -19.73
CA LYS A 153 11.55 12.31 -19.55
C LYS A 153 10.41 12.44 -18.53
N PHE A 154 10.78 12.68 -17.29
CA PHE A 154 9.84 12.99 -16.23
C PHE A 154 9.40 14.46 -16.36
N ASN A 155 8.32 14.72 -17.09
CA ASN A 155 7.83 16.07 -17.39
C ASN A 155 7.18 16.74 -16.16
N TRP A 156 7.96 16.91 -15.11
CA TRP A 156 7.58 17.66 -13.91
C TRP A 156 7.77 19.17 -14.15
N PRO A 157 6.85 20.04 -13.71
CA PRO A 157 5.53 19.79 -13.07
C PRO A 157 4.34 19.80 -14.03
N ILE A 158 4.57 19.70 -15.34
CA ILE A 158 3.58 19.98 -16.39
C ILE A 158 2.59 18.82 -16.58
N SER A 159 3.06 17.59 -16.42
CA SER A 159 2.25 16.39 -16.69
C SER A 159 1.42 15.98 -15.47
N MET A 160 0.09 15.85 -15.63
CA MET A 160 -0.81 15.29 -14.62
C MET A 160 -0.40 13.88 -14.22
N LEU A 161 -0.06 13.03 -15.19
CA LEU A 161 0.38 11.64 -14.94
C LEU A 161 1.63 11.58 -14.06
N THR A 162 2.52 12.55 -14.19
CA THR A 162 3.71 12.68 -13.34
C THR A 162 3.33 12.97 -11.88
N TRP A 163 2.32 13.82 -11.67
CA TRP A 163 1.77 14.08 -10.33
C TRP A 163 1.15 12.83 -9.73
N ASP A 164 0.34 12.09 -10.51
CA ASP A 164 -0.26 10.83 -10.05
C ASP A 164 0.80 9.81 -9.63
N VAL A 165 1.87 9.67 -10.41
CA VAL A 165 2.99 8.77 -10.07
C VAL A 165 3.63 9.17 -8.74
N ILE A 166 3.91 10.45 -8.51
CA ILE A 166 4.51 10.92 -7.25
C ILE A 166 3.54 10.75 -6.09
N VAL A 167 2.32 11.26 -6.24
CA VAL A 167 1.33 11.29 -5.15
C VAL A 167 0.91 9.89 -4.74
N LEU A 168 0.55 9.03 -5.69
CA LEU A 168 0.09 7.68 -5.37
C LEU A 168 1.20 6.79 -4.82
N ASN A 169 2.41 6.83 -5.40
CA ASN A 169 3.52 6.05 -4.86
C ASN A 169 3.98 6.58 -3.50
N GLY A 170 4.04 7.90 -3.30
CA GLY A 170 4.35 8.50 -2.00
C GLY A 170 3.33 8.07 -0.94
N TYR A 171 2.04 8.14 -1.28
CA TYR A 171 0.95 7.74 -0.40
C TYR A 171 0.98 6.24 -0.09
N LEU A 172 1.25 5.40 -1.10
CA LEU A 172 1.42 3.95 -0.92
C LEU A 172 2.55 3.64 0.06
N LEU A 173 3.71 4.26 -0.11
CA LEU A 173 4.87 4.04 0.76
C LEU A 173 4.61 4.47 2.19
N LEU A 174 3.95 5.61 2.40
CA LEU A 174 3.57 6.10 3.72
C LEU A 174 2.64 5.12 4.43
N ASN A 175 1.56 4.70 3.76
CA ASN A 175 0.60 3.76 4.35
C ASN A 175 1.19 2.37 4.58
N LEU A 176 2.03 1.87 3.66
CA LEU A 176 2.76 0.61 3.86
C LEU A 176 3.71 0.68 5.06
N HIS A 177 4.38 1.82 5.26
CA HIS A 177 5.26 2.01 6.40
C HIS A 177 4.48 2.01 7.71
N ILE A 178 3.42 2.80 7.80
CA ILE A 178 2.60 2.92 9.03
C ILE A 178 1.97 1.58 9.38
N CYS A 179 1.22 1.01 8.44
CA CYS A 179 0.52 -0.26 8.64
C CYS A 179 1.49 -1.42 8.89
N GLY A 180 2.56 -1.52 8.09
CA GLY A 180 3.57 -2.56 8.23
C GLY A 180 4.31 -2.48 9.56
N TYR A 181 4.67 -1.28 10.02
CA TYR A 181 5.30 -1.08 11.32
C TYR A 181 4.38 -1.47 12.48
N MET A 182 3.11 -1.05 12.43
CA MET A 182 2.13 -1.37 13.46
C MET A 182 1.88 -2.87 13.56
N LEU A 183 1.67 -3.54 12.42
CA LEU A 183 1.45 -4.98 12.36
C LEU A 183 2.71 -5.77 12.81
N TYR A 184 3.90 -5.32 12.42
CA TYR A 184 5.14 -5.95 12.82
C TYR A 184 5.38 -5.84 14.34
N LYS A 185 5.13 -4.68 14.94
CA LYS A 185 5.23 -4.49 16.39
C LYS A 185 4.20 -5.34 17.15
N ARG A 186 2.98 -5.44 16.62
CA ARG A 186 1.93 -6.32 17.17
C ARG A 186 2.35 -7.79 17.09
N PHE A 187 3.01 -8.21 16.02
CA PHE A 187 3.57 -9.57 15.89
C PHE A 187 4.66 -9.87 16.93
N LEU A 188 5.49 -8.90 17.26
CA LEU A 188 6.51 -9.03 18.31
C LEU A 188 5.95 -8.96 19.74
N GLY A 189 4.66 -8.63 19.91
CA GLY A 189 4.05 -8.38 21.22
C GLY A 189 4.53 -7.08 21.88
N GLU A 190 5.19 -6.20 21.14
CA GLU A 190 5.72 -4.93 21.61
C GLU A 190 4.75 -3.79 21.32
N LYS A 191 4.74 -2.78 22.20
CA LYS A 191 4.02 -1.54 21.95
C LYS A 191 4.73 -0.73 20.87
N PRO A 192 4.01 -0.21 19.83
CA PRO A 192 4.61 0.63 18.83
C PRO A 192 5.14 1.94 19.43
N ASP A 193 6.35 2.33 19.04
CA ASP A 193 6.94 3.60 19.47
C ASP A 193 6.34 4.75 18.62
N LYS A 194 5.71 5.71 19.31
CA LYS A 194 5.04 6.87 18.68
C LYS A 194 5.97 7.69 17.78
N ARG A 195 7.28 7.69 18.04
CA ARG A 195 8.27 8.43 17.26
C ARG A 195 8.38 7.94 15.82
N TRP A 196 8.11 6.65 15.58
CA TRP A 196 8.29 6.01 14.27
C TRP A 196 7.04 5.98 13.40
N TYR A 197 5.85 6.20 13.94
CA TYR A 197 4.65 6.18 13.12
C TYR A 197 3.89 7.51 13.12
N VAL A 198 3.85 8.25 14.24
CA VAL A 198 3.07 9.48 14.35
C VAL A 198 3.46 10.56 13.32
N PRO A 199 4.76 10.86 13.10
CA PRO A 199 5.15 11.82 12.05
C PRO A 199 4.69 11.40 10.66
N PHE A 200 4.75 10.09 10.35
CA PHE A 200 4.30 9.58 9.05
C PHE A 200 2.79 9.61 8.91
N VAL A 201 2.03 9.43 9.99
CA VAL A 201 0.58 9.64 10.02
C VAL A 201 0.23 11.08 9.64
N PHE A 202 0.84 12.07 10.30
CA PHE A 202 0.61 13.46 9.94
C PHE A 202 1.05 13.78 8.51
N LEU A 203 2.17 13.21 8.07
CA LEU A 203 2.63 13.38 6.71
C LEU A 203 1.66 12.74 5.70
N SER A 204 1.09 11.56 5.98
CA SER A 204 0.13 10.91 5.09
C SER A 204 -1.19 11.71 4.98
N ILE A 205 -1.65 12.31 6.07
CA ILE A 205 -2.82 13.20 6.07
C ILE A 205 -2.53 14.44 5.21
N ALA A 206 -1.38 15.09 5.44
CA ALA A 206 -0.98 16.26 4.65
C ALA A 206 -0.74 15.94 3.17
N TRP A 207 -0.33 14.70 2.86
CA TRP A 207 -0.10 14.23 1.49
C TRP A 207 -1.40 13.92 0.76
N ALA A 208 -2.46 13.60 1.49
CA ALA A 208 -3.79 13.27 0.94
C ALA A 208 -4.65 14.51 0.64
N ILE A 209 -4.26 15.70 1.12
CA ILE A 209 -4.92 17.00 0.91
C ILE A 209 -4.26 17.72 -0.27
#